data_a95fcbc2f72d2c7204ee863de2e86528
#
_entry.id   a95fcbc2f72d2c7204ee863de2e86528
#
_cell.length_a   1.000
_cell.length_b   1.000
_cell.length_c   1.000
_cell.angle_alpha   90.00
_cell.angle_beta   90.00
_cell.angle_gamma   90.00
#
_symmetry.space_group_name_H-M   'P 1'
#
loop_
_entity.id
_entity.type
_entity.pdbx_description
1 polymer ?
#
loop_
_entity_poly.entity_id
_entity_poly.type
_entity_poly.pdbx_seq_one_letter_code
_entity_poly.pdbx_strand_id
1 'polypeptide(L)'
;LLHFGRKETDSIQSEIYFARNGYKFNLVPSNDNRLIFENEYSWFRGVYFNSQPSALLGTGHDESKLKEAKDQYSPYVRDALENWRVYHFHDTSESARVKQKHASNDNLQFKTDAANLAAYLRRLYKEYPDEYQRIVATIRLALPFFADFVHRPGEAEYIELEWTQTGHPDTPLKAHMLSDGSLRFICLATLLLQPVDLLPDTILIDEPELGLHPYAIGVLADIIKQVAEEKQLIISTQSVELINEFDPEDVIVVDQENDASVFKRLSREALDAWLEEYTLGELWKQNVFGGRP
;
A
#
# COMPACT_ATOMS: atom_id res chain seq x y z
N LEU A 1 10.47 -11.63 17.40
CA LEU A 1 9.20 -10.88 17.41
C LEU A 1 8.89 -10.23 18.77
N LEU A 2 9.23 -10.85 19.89
CA LEU A 2 9.06 -10.25 21.21
C LEU A 2 10.24 -9.30 21.48
N HIS A 3 9.95 -8.09 21.94
CA HIS A 3 10.93 -7.09 22.33
C HIS A 3 11.82 -7.63 23.46
N PHE A 4 13.14 -7.71 23.22
CA PHE A 4 14.12 -8.37 24.08
C PHE A 4 13.79 -9.83 24.50
N GLY A 5 12.90 -10.49 23.73
CA GLY A 5 12.52 -11.86 23.95
C GLY A 5 11.53 -12.06 25.13
N ARG A 6 11.17 -13.31 25.37
CA ARG A 6 10.11 -13.69 26.32
C ARG A 6 10.41 -13.42 27.80
N LYS A 7 11.62 -12.96 28.14
CA LYS A 7 11.97 -12.59 29.52
C LYS A 7 11.56 -11.16 29.85
N GLU A 8 11.46 -10.31 28.82
CA GLU A 8 11.10 -8.90 28.94
C GLU A 8 9.68 -8.62 28.42
N THR A 9 9.26 -9.38 27.40
CA THR A 9 7.93 -9.23 26.79
C THR A 9 7.15 -10.53 26.85
N ASP A 10 6.07 -10.53 27.62
CA ASP A 10 5.26 -11.72 27.87
C ASP A 10 4.29 -12.04 26.74
N SER A 11 3.82 -11.02 26.00
CA SER A 11 2.80 -11.18 24.97
C SER A 11 2.84 -10.09 23.90
N ILE A 12 2.20 -10.37 22.77
CA ILE A 12 1.86 -9.38 21.74
C ILE A 12 0.36 -9.25 21.71
N GLN A 13 -0.16 -8.07 22.01
CA GLN A 13 -1.58 -7.77 21.94
C GLN A 13 -1.85 -6.90 20.71
N SER A 14 -2.91 -7.21 19.98
CA SER A 14 -3.37 -6.44 18.86
C SER A 14 -4.88 -6.29 18.89
N GLU A 15 -5.34 -5.09 18.54
CA GLU A 15 -6.75 -4.81 18.35
C GLU A 15 -6.92 -3.94 17.09
N ILE A 16 -7.71 -4.43 16.14
CA ILE A 16 -7.90 -3.83 14.83
C ILE A 16 -9.38 -3.47 14.69
N TYR A 17 -9.64 -2.29 14.15
CA TYR A 17 -10.98 -1.72 14.04
C TYR A 17 -11.37 -1.56 12.58
N PHE A 18 -12.56 -2.05 12.23
CA PHE A 18 -13.19 -1.93 10.91
C PHE A 18 -14.54 -1.26 11.09
N ALA A 19 -14.57 0.07 11.18
CA ALA A 19 -15.74 0.84 11.52
C ALA A 19 -16.39 0.34 12.83
N ARG A 20 -17.44 -0.49 12.75
CA ARG A 20 -18.14 -1.07 13.90
C ARG A 20 -17.71 -2.49 14.25
N ASN A 21 -16.97 -3.14 13.39
CA ASN A 21 -16.42 -4.47 13.63
C ASN A 21 -14.98 -4.35 14.11
N GLY A 22 -14.50 -5.37 14.77
CA GLY A 22 -13.11 -5.42 15.17
C GLY A 22 -12.62 -6.83 15.43
N TYR A 23 -11.31 -6.93 15.46
CA TYR A 23 -10.56 -8.13 15.67
C TYR A 23 -9.52 -7.91 16.76
N LYS A 24 -9.47 -8.81 17.73
CA LYS A 24 -8.54 -8.73 18.84
C LYS A 24 -7.91 -10.07 19.10
N PHE A 25 -6.60 -10.07 19.33
CA PHE A 25 -5.89 -11.26 19.72
C PHE A 25 -4.75 -10.95 20.70
N ASN A 26 -4.38 -11.95 21.46
CA ASN A 26 -3.18 -11.97 22.29
C ASN A 26 -2.33 -13.19 21.92
N LEU A 27 -1.07 -12.93 21.54
CA LEU A 27 -0.09 -13.97 21.25
C LEU A 27 0.89 -14.10 22.42
N VAL A 28 1.12 -15.33 22.85
CA VAL A 28 2.08 -15.64 23.91
C VAL A 28 3.11 -16.67 23.42
N PRO A 29 4.35 -16.66 23.94
CA PRO A 29 5.35 -17.63 23.56
C PRO A 29 5.04 -19.00 24.18
N SER A 30 5.02 -20.02 23.38
CA SER A 30 4.95 -21.42 23.80
C SER A 30 6.30 -21.95 24.30
N ASN A 31 6.33 -23.15 24.88
CA ASN A 31 7.55 -23.76 25.38
C ASN A 31 8.57 -24.11 24.28
N ASP A 32 8.11 -24.31 23.06
CA ASP A 32 8.92 -24.61 21.87
C ASP A 32 9.28 -23.36 21.03
N ASN A 33 9.20 -22.16 21.64
CA ASN A 33 9.52 -20.86 21.04
C ASN A 33 8.66 -20.46 19.82
N ARG A 34 7.44 -20.98 19.72
CA ARG A 34 6.43 -20.48 18.79
C ARG A 34 5.54 -19.45 19.48
N LEU A 35 4.89 -18.59 18.71
CA LEU A 35 3.79 -17.76 19.21
C LEU A 35 2.48 -18.52 19.02
N ILE A 36 1.66 -18.54 20.05
CA ILE A 36 0.32 -19.14 20.02
C ILE A 36 -0.71 -18.08 20.42
N PHE A 37 -1.91 -18.20 19.87
CA PHE A 37 -3.05 -17.40 20.29
C PHE A 37 -3.48 -17.81 21.69
N GLU A 38 -3.17 -17.02 22.72
CA GLU A 38 -3.74 -17.20 24.04
C GLU A 38 -5.26 -17.00 23.99
N ASN A 39 -5.69 -16.00 23.26
CA ASN A 39 -7.09 -15.75 22.93
C ASN A 39 -7.21 -14.99 21.61
N GLU A 40 -8.33 -15.18 20.94
CA GLU A 40 -8.68 -14.59 19.66
C GLU A 40 -10.17 -14.28 19.63
N TYR A 41 -10.53 -13.04 19.26
CA TYR A 41 -11.92 -12.57 19.25
C TYR A 41 -12.23 -11.77 17.98
N SER A 42 -13.45 -11.95 17.48
CA SER A 42 -14.14 -10.96 16.66
C SER A 42 -15.20 -10.25 17.50
N TRP A 43 -15.46 -8.98 17.21
CA TRP A 43 -16.44 -8.20 17.97
C TRP A 43 -17.16 -7.17 17.09
N PHE A 44 -18.30 -6.66 17.62
CA PHE A 44 -19.10 -5.62 16.98
C PHE A 44 -19.51 -4.55 17.98
N ARG A 45 -19.41 -3.29 17.61
CA ARG A 45 -19.85 -2.14 18.40
C ARG A 45 -21.21 -1.64 17.91
N GLY A 46 -22.28 -2.10 18.55
CA GLY A 46 -23.64 -1.63 18.26
C GLY A 46 -23.92 -0.24 18.87
N VAL A 47 -24.76 0.54 18.20
CA VAL A 47 -25.17 1.89 18.70
C VAL A 47 -26.01 1.80 19.97
N TYR A 48 -26.69 0.66 20.18
CA TYR A 48 -27.67 0.46 21.26
C TYR A 48 -27.21 -0.48 22.36
N PHE A 49 -25.97 -0.95 22.33
CA PHE A 49 -25.46 -1.89 23.32
C PHE A 49 -24.51 -1.22 24.31
N ASN A 50 -24.82 -1.34 25.60
CA ASN A 50 -23.90 -0.95 26.68
C ASN A 50 -22.70 -1.91 26.80
N SER A 51 -22.71 -3.06 26.11
CA SER A 51 -21.62 -4.04 26.03
C SER A 51 -21.21 -4.21 24.57
N GLN A 52 -19.94 -4.52 24.35
CA GLN A 52 -19.37 -4.86 23.05
C GLN A 52 -19.52 -6.38 22.85
N PRO A 53 -20.54 -6.85 22.11
CA PRO A 53 -20.72 -8.27 21.87
C PRO A 53 -19.53 -8.80 21.08
N SER A 54 -18.97 -9.91 21.53
CA SER A 54 -17.80 -10.55 20.93
C SER A 54 -17.99 -12.06 20.81
N ALA A 55 -17.32 -12.65 19.84
CA ALA A 55 -17.20 -14.09 19.68
C ALA A 55 -15.77 -14.52 19.97
N LEU A 56 -15.57 -15.42 20.94
CA LEU A 56 -14.29 -16.08 21.16
C LEU A 56 -14.08 -17.10 20.04
N LEU A 57 -13.04 -16.91 19.24
CA LEU A 57 -12.72 -17.80 18.12
C LEU A 57 -11.90 -19.01 18.58
N GLY A 58 -11.06 -18.83 19.60
CA GLY A 58 -10.30 -19.92 20.17
C GLY A 58 -9.23 -19.48 21.16
N THR A 59 -8.59 -20.50 21.77
CA THR A 59 -7.47 -20.36 22.70
C THR A 59 -6.45 -21.46 22.47
N GLY A 60 -5.16 -21.18 22.67
CA GLY A 60 -4.08 -22.16 22.63
C GLY A 60 -3.80 -22.75 21.24
N HIS A 61 -4.04 -22.04 20.17
CA HIS A 61 -3.81 -22.50 18.80
C HIS A 61 -2.69 -21.71 18.10
N ASP A 62 -2.07 -22.32 17.08
CA ASP A 62 -0.92 -21.76 16.36
C ASP A 62 -1.34 -20.82 15.23
N GLU A 63 -2.47 -21.08 14.58
CA GLU A 63 -2.99 -20.35 13.42
C GLU A 63 -4.33 -19.70 13.75
N SER A 64 -4.60 -18.51 13.18
CA SER A 64 -5.88 -17.83 13.36
C SER A 64 -7.06 -18.70 12.93
N LYS A 65 -8.10 -18.74 13.77
CA LYS A 65 -9.37 -19.39 13.47
C LYS A 65 -10.39 -18.48 12.77
N LEU A 66 -10.02 -17.23 12.52
CA LEU A 66 -10.90 -16.26 11.87
C LEU A 66 -11.43 -16.75 10.51
N LYS A 67 -10.57 -17.44 9.74
CA LYS A 67 -10.92 -17.96 8.41
C LYS A 67 -12.06 -18.98 8.45
N GLU A 68 -12.11 -19.78 9.50
CA GLU A 68 -13.07 -20.86 9.67
C GLU A 68 -14.28 -20.47 10.55
N ALA A 69 -14.22 -19.29 11.17
CA ALA A 69 -15.24 -18.79 12.08
C ALA A 69 -16.58 -18.56 11.36
N LYS A 70 -17.66 -19.01 12.02
CA LYS A 70 -19.03 -18.95 11.49
C LYS A 70 -19.98 -18.09 12.31
N ASP A 71 -19.44 -17.37 13.31
CA ASP A 71 -20.23 -16.40 14.07
C ASP A 71 -20.65 -15.21 13.20
N GLN A 72 -21.51 -14.37 13.74
CA GLN A 72 -22.11 -13.27 12.98
C GLN A 72 -21.18 -12.07 12.75
N TYR A 73 -19.98 -12.01 13.36
CA TYR A 73 -19.03 -10.88 13.26
C TYR A 73 -17.82 -11.20 12.40
N SER A 74 -17.30 -12.41 12.51
CA SER A 74 -16.08 -12.86 11.83
C SER A 74 -16.10 -12.74 10.30
N PRO A 75 -17.20 -12.95 9.57
CA PRO A 75 -17.22 -12.74 8.12
C PRO A 75 -16.84 -11.32 7.72
N TYR A 76 -17.35 -10.29 8.40
CA TYR A 76 -17.03 -8.89 8.12
C TYR A 76 -15.57 -8.54 8.40
N VAL A 77 -15.03 -9.08 9.50
CA VAL A 77 -13.62 -8.89 9.86
C VAL A 77 -12.70 -9.58 8.84
N ARG A 78 -13.04 -10.80 8.46
CA ARG A 78 -12.28 -11.57 7.46
C ARG A 78 -12.27 -10.85 6.12
N ASP A 79 -13.43 -10.45 5.62
CA ASP A 79 -13.58 -9.76 4.34
C ASP A 79 -12.75 -8.46 4.32
N ALA A 80 -12.77 -7.70 5.43
CA ALA A 80 -11.96 -6.50 5.56
C ALA A 80 -10.44 -6.79 5.53
N LEU A 81 -9.97 -7.82 6.27
CA LEU A 81 -8.56 -8.22 6.27
C LEU A 81 -8.10 -8.84 4.94
N GLU A 82 -8.96 -9.62 4.28
CA GLU A 82 -8.67 -10.19 2.96
C GLU A 82 -8.55 -9.13 1.87
N ASN A 83 -9.11 -7.94 2.08
CA ASN A 83 -8.97 -6.78 1.20
C ASN A 83 -7.78 -5.88 1.53
N TRP A 84 -6.92 -6.25 2.46
CA TRP A 84 -5.64 -5.56 2.68
C TRP A 84 -4.60 -6.07 1.70
N ARG A 85 -3.86 -5.14 1.07
CA ARG A 85 -2.76 -5.48 0.17
C ARG A 85 -1.54 -4.61 0.46
N VAL A 86 -0.39 -5.27 0.53
CA VAL A 86 0.91 -4.62 0.66
C VAL A 86 1.60 -4.68 -0.69
N TYR A 87 1.93 -3.54 -1.26
CA TYR A 87 2.57 -3.42 -2.57
C TYR A 87 4.04 -3.05 -2.41
N HIS A 88 4.90 -3.78 -3.09
CA HIS A 88 6.34 -3.58 -3.11
C HIS A 88 6.85 -3.53 -4.55
N PHE A 89 7.19 -2.33 -5.02
CA PHE A 89 7.73 -2.13 -6.36
C PHE A 89 9.23 -1.83 -6.34
N HIS A 90 9.96 -2.35 -5.34
CA HIS A 90 11.39 -2.08 -5.16
C HIS A 90 12.27 -2.88 -6.13
N ASP A 91 11.87 -4.11 -6.49
CA ASP A 91 12.64 -4.91 -7.43
C ASP A 91 12.44 -4.41 -8.86
N THR A 92 13.44 -3.69 -9.35
CA THR A 92 13.55 -3.21 -10.73
C THR A 92 14.81 -3.76 -11.41
N SER A 93 15.42 -4.81 -10.86
CA SER A 93 16.58 -5.51 -11.44
C SER A 93 16.27 -6.08 -12.83
N GLU A 94 17.29 -6.55 -13.54
CA GLU A 94 17.11 -7.22 -14.83
C GLU A 94 16.26 -8.50 -14.73
N SER A 95 16.28 -9.16 -13.56
CA SER A 95 15.48 -10.35 -13.27
C SER A 95 14.11 -10.04 -12.68
N ALA A 96 13.79 -8.78 -12.41
CA ALA A 96 12.52 -8.36 -11.83
C ALA A 96 11.34 -8.93 -12.64
N ARG A 97 10.35 -9.46 -11.92
CA ARG A 97 9.21 -10.13 -12.54
C ARG A 97 8.42 -9.23 -13.47
N VAL A 98 8.30 -7.95 -13.15
CA VAL A 98 7.62 -6.94 -13.98
C VAL A 98 8.28 -6.77 -15.37
N LYS A 99 9.58 -7.08 -15.51
CA LYS A 99 10.32 -7.03 -16.77
C LYS A 99 10.24 -8.33 -17.59
N GLN A 100 9.67 -9.39 -17.03
CA GLN A 100 9.61 -10.71 -17.64
C GLN A 100 8.30 -10.93 -18.42
N LYS A 101 8.26 -12.02 -19.19
CA LYS A 101 7.03 -12.47 -19.84
C LYS A 101 6.12 -13.17 -18.83
N HIS A 102 4.85 -12.83 -18.87
CA HIS A 102 3.81 -13.43 -18.04
C HIS A 102 2.64 -13.92 -18.88
N ALA A 103 1.89 -14.87 -18.33
CA ALA A 103 0.68 -15.37 -18.96
C ALA A 103 -0.33 -14.21 -19.17
N SER A 104 -0.86 -14.12 -20.37
CA SER A 104 -1.78 -13.02 -20.75
C SER A 104 -3.11 -13.03 -20.01
N ASN A 105 -3.51 -14.19 -19.48
CA ASN A 105 -4.72 -14.38 -18.68
C ASN A 105 -4.52 -14.10 -17.18
N ASP A 106 -3.29 -13.82 -16.73
CA ASP A 106 -3.00 -13.42 -15.35
C ASP A 106 -3.29 -11.92 -15.16
N ASN A 107 -4.55 -11.54 -15.22
CA ASN A 107 -5.00 -10.15 -15.31
C ASN A 107 -6.24 -9.81 -14.46
N LEU A 108 -6.70 -10.72 -13.59
CA LEU A 108 -7.88 -10.48 -12.78
C LEU A 108 -7.66 -9.44 -11.68
N GLN A 109 -6.48 -9.45 -11.08
CA GLN A 109 -6.06 -8.51 -10.04
C GLN A 109 -4.64 -8.04 -10.31
N PHE A 110 -4.34 -6.79 -9.99
CA PHE A 110 -2.97 -6.29 -10.07
C PHE A 110 -2.13 -6.89 -8.94
N LYS A 111 -1.02 -7.51 -9.29
CA LYS A 111 -0.14 -8.20 -8.32
C LYS A 111 0.67 -7.21 -7.49
N THR A 112 0.96 -7.60 -6.27
CA THR A 112 1.68 -6.78 -5.29
C THR A 112 3.13 -6.48 -5.67
N ASP A 113 3.72 -7.28 -6.57
CA ASP A 113 5.06 -7.11 -7.16
C ASP A 113 5.00 -6.61 -8.61
N ALA A 114 3.83 -6.21 -9.11
CA ALA A 114 3.57 -5.81 -10.49
C ALA A 114 3.96 -6.86 -11.56
N ALA A 115 4.18 -8.12 -11.20
CA ALA A 115 4.61 -9.17 -12.13
C ALA A 115 3.73 -9.25 -13.38
N ASN A 116 2.43 -9.00 -13.25
CA ASN A 116 1.45 -9.08 -14.33
C ASN A 116 1.11 -7.72 -14.98
N LEU A 117 1.96 -6.70 -14.83
CA LEU A 117 1.69 -5.34 -15.32
C LEU A 117 1.23 -5.32 -16.79
N ALA A 118 1.92 -6.02 -17.68
CA ALA A 118 1.57 -6.06 -19.11
C ALA A 118 0.18 -6.66 -19.37
N ALA A 119 -0.15 -7.78 -18.69
CA ALA A 119 -1.44 -8.45 -18.81
C ALA A 119 -2.56 -7.59 -18.22
N TYR A 120 -2.29 -6.93 -17.11
CA TYR A 120 -3.26 -6.07 -16.42
C TYR A 120 -3.55 -4.80 -17.22
N LEU A 121 -2.53 -4.09 -17.73
CA LEU A 121 -2.71 -2.94 -18.61
C LEU A 121 -3.49 -3.30 -19.90
N ARG A 122 -3.23 -4.49 -20.46
CA ARG A 122 -4.01 -4.97 -21.62
C ARG A 122 -5.48 -5.19 -21.29
N ARG A 123 -5.80 -5.67 -20.09
CA ARG A 123 -7.18 -5.76 -19.62
C ARG A 123 -7.80 -4.38 -19.46
N LEU A 124 -7.10 -3.44 -18.79
CA LEU A 124 -7.60 -2.06 -18.65
C LEU A 124 -7.84 -1.41 -20.00
N TYR A 125 -6.94 -1.57 -20.96
CA TYR A 125 -7.11 -1.06 -22.33
C TYR A 125 -8.40 -1.58 -23.00
N LYS A 126 -8.78 -2.84 -22.78
CA LYS A 126 -9.94 -3.47 -23.39
C LYS A 126 -11.26 -3.22 -22.66
N GLU A 127 -11.23 -3.30 -21.33
CA GLU A 127 -12.43 -3.33 -20.50
C GLU A 127 -12.70 -1.98 -19.80
N TYR A 128 -11.66 -1.16 -19.59
CA TYR A 128 -11.72 0.10 -18.84
C TYR A 128 -10.93 1.20 -19.56
N PRO A 129 -11.36 1.58 -20.79
CA PRO A 129 -10.60 2.49 -21.65
C PRO A 129 -10.41 3.89 -21.05
N ASP A 130 -11.34 4.39 -20.27
CA ASP A 130 -11.25 5.73 -19.66
C ASP A 130 -10.16 5.77 -18.57
N GLU A 131 -10.12 4.76 -17.69
CA GLU A 131 -9.09 4.63 -16.67
C GLU A 131 -7.70 4.37 -17.32
N TYR A 132 -7.67 3.54 -18.35
CA TYR A 132 -6.43 3.32 -19.10
C TYR A 132 -5.88 4.63 -19.69
N GLN A 133 -6.72 5.44 -20.32
CA GLN A 133 -6.30 6.73 -20.86
C GLN A 133 -5.84 7.69 -19.76
N ARG A 134 -6.50 7.68 -18.61
CA ARG A 134 -6.08 8.46 -17.44
C ARG A 134 -4.70 8.01 -16.94
N ILE A 135 -4.45 6.69 -16.85
CA ILE A 135 -3.14 6.13 -16.48
C ILE A 135 -2.06 6.62 -17.48
N VAL A 136 -2.30 6.46 -18.78
CA VAL A 136 -1.36 6.89 -19.82
C VAL A 136 -1.10 8.40 -19.77
N ALA A 137 -2.14 9.21 -19.63
CA ALA A 137 -2.01 10.67 -19.51
C ALA A 137 -1.18 11.08 -18.30
N THR A 138 -1.42 10.43 -17.15
CA THR A 138 -0.67 10.70 -15.92
C THR A 138 0.80 10.26 -16.01
N ILE A 139 1.06 9.11 -16.65
CA ILE A 139 2.44 8.68 -16.93
C ILE A 139 3.17 9.70 -17.81
N ARG A 140 2.51 10.27 -18.82
CA ARG A 140 3.10 11.30 -19.67
C ARG A 140 3.44 12.59 -18.92
N LEU A 141 2.69 12.94 -17.87
CA LEU A 141 3.03 14.09 -17.02
C LEU A 141 4.37 13.87 -16.31
N ALA A 142 4.57 12.71 -15.71
CA ALA A 142 5.80 12.38 -14.99
C ALA A 142 6.96 12.01 -15.92
N LEU A 143 6.67 11.40 -17.08
CA LEU A 143 7.62 10.87 -18.05
C LEU A 143 7.33 11.44 -19.44
N PRO A 144 7.74 12.67 -19.79
CA PRO A 144 7.38 13.33 -21.04
C PRO A 144 7.84 12.59 -22.31
N PHE A 145 8.82 11.71 -22.21
CA PHE A 145 9.29 10.87 -23.31
C PHE A 145 8.36 9.68 -23.60
N PHE A 146 7.51 9.29 -22.66
CA PHE A 146 6.59 8.16 -22.82
C PHE A 146 5.41 8.53 -23.72
N ALA A 147 5.12 7.69 -24.73
CA ALA A 147 3.97 7.90 -25.60
C ALA A 147 2.79 7.02 -25.22
N ASP A 148 2.91 5.70 -25.29
CA ASP A 148 1.84 4.77 -24.95
C ASP A 148 2.40 3.35 -24.76
N PHE A 149 1.57 2.45 -24.20
CA PHE A 149 1.86 1.03 -24.20
C PHE A 149 1.50 0.39 -25.54
N VAL A 150 2.17 -0.70 -25.87
CA VAL A 150 1.92 -1.44 -27.12
C VAL A 150 1.08 -2.68 -26.82
N HIS A 151 -0.13 -2.70 -27.36
CA HIS A 151 -1.04 -3.82 -27.27
C HIS A 151 -1.12 -4.55 -28.62
N ARG A 152 -0.35 -5.63 -28.74
CA ARG A 152 -0.35 -6.41 -30.01
C ARG A 152 -1.69 -7.10 -30.22
N PRO A 153 -2.22 -7.12 -31.47
CA PRO A 153 -3.44 -7.83 -31.78
C PRO A 153 -3.27 -9.34 -31.64
N GLY A 154 -4.38 -10.05 -31.45
CA GLY A 154 -4.40 -11.51 -31.29
C GLY A 154 -4.28 -11.97 -29.84
N GLU A 155 -4.33 -13.29 -29.65
CA GLU A 155 -4.25 -13.95 -28.35
C GLU A 155 -2.88 -14.65 -28.21
N ALA A 156 -1.93 -13.95 -27.63
CA ALA A 156 -0.66 -14.53 -27.23
C ALA A 156 -0.80 -15.18 -25.85
N GLU A 157 -0.25 -16.36 -25.66
CA GLU A 157 -0.26 -17.05 -24.37
C GLU A 157 0.58 -16.29 -23.33
N TYR A 158 1.70 -15.71 -23.75
CA TYR A 158 2.59 -14.90 -22.92
C TYR A 158 2.80 -13.52 -23.53
N ILE A 159 2.82 -12.51 -22.68
CA ILE A 159 3.09 -11.12 -23.05
C ILE A 159 4.12 -10.48 -22.13
N GLU A 160 4.80 -9.46 -22.61
CA GLU A 160 5.74 -8.63 -21.84
C GLU A 160 5.34 -7.17 -22.01
N LEU A 161 5.83 -6.30 -21.12
CA LEU A 161 5.58 -4.87 -21.22
C LEU A 161 6.35 -4.28 -22.40
N GLU A 162 5.60 -3.73 -23.34
CA GLU A 162 6.11 -2.94 -24.46
C GLU A 162 5.51 -1.54 -24.43
N TRP A 163 6.31 -0.56 -24.79
CA TRP A 163 5.92 0.84 -24.82
C TRP A 163 6.59 1.59 -25.98
N THR A 164 6.10 2.79 -26.32
CA THR A 164 6.68 3.64 -27.36
C THR A 164 7.10 4.99 -26.79
N GLN A 165 8.08 5.59 -27.43
CA GLN A 165 8.56 6.93 -27.11
C GLN A 165 7.87 8.00 -27.98
N THR A 166 7.65 9.18 -27.41
CA THR A 166 7.15 10.35 -28.11
C THR A 166 8.04 10.65 -29.33
N GLY A 167 7.42 10.79 -30.51
CA GLY A 167 8.12 10.98 -31.77
C GLY A 167 8.59 9.67 -32.46
N HIS A 168 8.50 8.52 -31.81
CA HIS A 168 8.91 7.23 -32.36
C HIS A 168 7.83 6.13 -32.13
N PRO A 169 6.59 6.32 -32.63
CA PRO A 169 5.49 5.41 -32.35
C PRO A 169 5.66 4.01 -32.95
N ASP A 170 6.46 3.90 -34.01
CA ASP A 170 6.70 2.63 -34.73
C ASP A 170 7.87 1.82 -34.18
N THR A 171 8.47 2.27 -33.08
CA THR A 171 9.62 1.58 -32.43
C THR A 171 9.26 1.12 -31.02
N PRO A 172 8.68 -0.09 -30.87
CA PRO A 172 8.38 -0.63 -29.55
C PRO A 172 9.64 -0.88 -28.73
N LEU A 173 9.64 -0.40 -27.50
CA LEU A 173 10.67 -0.59 -26.50
C LEU A 173 10.15 -1.53 -25.42
N LYS A 174 11.03 -2.28 -24.77
CA LYS A 174 10.68 -3.20 -23.70
C LYS A 174 10.88 -2.56 -22.32
N ALA A 175 10.33 -3.19 -21.26
CA ALA A 175 10.41 -2.69 -19.90
C ALA A 175 11.84 -2.40 -19.41
N HIS A 176 12.83 -3.20 -19.83
CA HIS A 176 14.23 -3.00 -19.42
C HIS A 176 14.88 -1.73 -19.99
N MET A 177 14.24 -1.05 -20.95
CA MET A 177 14.66 0.26 -21.45
C MET A 177 14.15 1.43 -20.58
N LEU A 178 13.27 1.16 -19.62
CA LEU A 178 12.84 2.15 -18.62
C LEU A 178 13.86 2.24 -17.49
N SER A 179 14.07 3.45 -16.95
CA SER A 179 14.78 3.61 -15.68
C SER A 179 13.96 2.99 -14.54
N ASP A 180 14.62 2.67 -13.44
CA ASP A 180 13.97 2.07 -12.28
C ASP A 180 12.84 2.96 -11.74
N GLY A 181 13.09 4.26 -11.61
CA GLY A 181 12.06 5.23 -11.20
C GLY A 181 10.90 5.31 -12.19
N SER A 182 11.18 5.29 -13.51
CA SER A 182 10.12 5.30 -14.53
C SER A 182 9.23 4.06 -14.43
N LEU A 183 9.83 2.88 -14.31
CA LEU A 183 9.09 1.63 -14.19
C LEU A 183 8.24 1.61 -12.92
N ARG A 184 8.82 2.06 -11.80
CA ARG A 184 8.12 2.16 -10.50
C ARG A 184 6.95 3.13 -10.58
N PHE A 185 7.13 4.31 -11.18
CA PHE A 185 6.03 5.25 -11.38
C PHE A 185 4.90 4.65 -12.22
N ILE A 186 5.22 3.92 -13.29
CA ILE A 186 4.22 3.22 -14.11
C ILE A 186 3.44 2.20 -13.28
N CYS A 187 4.10 1.42 -12.41
CA CYS A 187 3.45 0.47 -11.51
C CYS A 187 2.50 1.17 -10.53
N LEU A 188 2.95 2.28 -9.91
CA LEU A 188 2.15 3.09 -8.98
C LEU A 188 0.95 3.74 -9.67
N ALA A 189 1.14 4.35 -10.83
CA ALA A 189 0.06 4.95 -11.61
C ALA A 189 -0.98 3.89 -12.03
N THR A 190 -0.52 2.71 -12.45
CA THR A 190 -1.42 1.60 -12.80
C THR A 190 -2.20 1.10 -11.57
N LEU A 191 -1.53 0.93 -10.42
CA LEU A 191 -2.18 0.54 -9.18
C LEU A 191 -3.23 1.56 -8.74
N LEU A 192 -2.87 2.82 -8.66
CA LEU A 192 -3.69 3.84 -8.01
C LEU A 192 -4.80 4.41 -8.90
N LEU A 193 -4.64 4.36 -10.23
CA LEU A 193 -5.62 4.91 -11.19
C LEU A 193 -6.50 3.85 -11.87
N GLN A 194 -6.39 2.58 -11.47
CA GLN A 194 -7.32 1.55 -11.92
C GLN A 194 -8.75 1.84 -11.44
N PRO A 195 -9.78 1.15 -11.98
CA PRO A 195 -11.16 1.30 -11.47
C PRO A 195 -11.24 1.10 -9.97
N VAL A 196 -12.00 1.97 -9.27
CA VAL A 196 -12.13 1.97 -7.80
C VAL A 196 -12.62 0.62 -7.28
N ASP A 197 -13.48 -0.06 -8.02
CA ASP A 197 -14.01 -1.38 -7.66
C ASP A 197 -12.96 -2.51 -7.72
N LEU A 198 -11.85 -2.28 -8.41
CA LEU A 198 -10.72 -3.21 -8.49
C LEU A 198 -9.64 -2.92 -7.44
N LEU A 199 -9.72 -1.75 -6.78
CA LEU A 199 -8.80 -1.39 -5.71
C LEU A 199 -9.11 -2.16 -4.43
N PRO A 200 -8.10 -2.63 -3.70
CA PRO A 200 -8.27 -3.10 -2.33
C PRO A 200 -8.84 -1.98 -1.44
N ASP A 201 -9.52 -2.36 -0.36
CA ASP A 201 -10.05 -1.38 0.60
C ASP A 201 -8.95 -0.69 1.42
N THR A 202 -7.87 -1.43 1.68
CA THR A 202 -6.67 -0.88 2.33
C THR A 202 -5.42 -1.23 1.53
N ILE A 203 -4.68 -0.19 1.15
CA ILE A 203 -3.48 -0.27 0.34
C ILE A 203 -2.29 0.19 1.19
N LEU A 204 -1.30 -0.68 1.37
CA LEU A 204 -0.04 -0.34 2.01
C LEU A 204 1.05 -0.25 0.94
N ILE A 205 1.81 0.83 0.93
CA ILE A 205 2.92 1.04 -0.01
C ILE A 205 4.14 1.52 0.77
N ASP A 206 5.26 0.85 0.54
CA ASP A 206 6.53 1.19 1.16
C ASP A 206 7.40 2.01 0.21
N GLU A 207 7.87 3.18 0.67
CA GLU A 207 8.75 4.12 -0.05
C GLU A 207 8.36 4.29 -1.54
N PRO A 208 7.13 4.73 -1.87
CA PRO A 208 6.68 4.84 -3.26
C PRO A 208 7.49 5.84 -4.08
N GLU A 209 8.10 6.81 -3.44
CA GLU A 209 8.88 7.88 -4.06
C GLU A 209 10.30 7.48 -4.46
N LEU A 210 10.78 6.32 -4.02
CA LEU A 210 12.17 5.90 -4.21
C LEU A 210 12.57 5.87 -5.70
N GLY A 211 13.58 6.70 -6.05
CA GLY A 211 14.10 6.83 -7.41
C GLY A 211 13.24 7.68 -8.35
N LEU A 212 12.18 8.32 -7.85
CA LEU A 212 11.38 9.25 -8.64
C LEU A 212 12.03 10.64 -8.70
N HIS A 213 11.80 11.32 -9.82
CA HIS A 213 12.12 12.74 -9.94
C HIS A 213 11.16 13.57 -9.07
N PRO A 214 11.60 14.70 -8.45
CA PRO A 214 10.72 15.52 -7.59
C PRO A 214 9.37 15.88 -8.21
N TYR A 215 9.35 16.22 -9.50
CA TYR A 215 8.10 16.47 -10.21
C TYR A 215 7.15 15.25 -10.23
N ALA A 216 7.69 14.05 -10.40
CA ALA A 216 6.90 12.82 -10.37
C ALA A 216 6.38 12.50 -8.97
N ILE A 217 7.07 12.94 -7.92
CA ILE A 217 6.61 12.83 -6.51
C ILE A 217 5.35 13.69 -6.31
N GLY A 218 5.34 14.92 -6.81
CA GLY A 218 4.14 15.78 -6.75
C GLY A 218 2.95 15.17 -7.47
N VAL A 219 3.15 14.65 -8.71
CA VAL A 219 2.09 13.93 -9.44
C VAL A 219 1.60 12.70 -8.68
N LEU A 220 2.51 11.94 -8.06
CA LEU A 220 2.15 10.78 -7.24
C LEU A 220 1.32 11.19 -6.01
N ALA A 221 1.70 12.27 -5.34
CA ALA A 221 0.96 12.79 -4.19
C ALA A 221 -0.48 13.19 -4.55
N ASP A 222 -0.68 13.82 -5.71
CA ASP A 222 -2.02 14.16 -6.20
C ASP A 222 -2.88 12.91 -6.44
N ILE A 223 -2.29 11.86 -7.03
CA ILE A 223 -2.98 10.57 -7.21
C ILE A 223 -3.33 9.94 -5.84
N ILE A 224 -2.40 9.95 -4.90
CA ILE A 224 -2.61 9.41 -3.55
C ILE A 224 -3.78 10.13 -2.87
N LYS A 225 -3.82 11.46 -2.90
CA LYS A 225 -4.90 12.26 -2.33
C LYS A 225 -6.26 11.93 -2.97
N GLN A 226 -6.31 11.79 -4.29
CA GLN A 226 -7.53 11.41 -4.99
C GLN A 226 -8.04 10.04 -4.57
N VAL A 227 -7.16 9.02 -4.47
CA VAL A 227 -7.55 7.67 -4.08
C VAL A 227 -7.94 7.60 -2.60
N ALA A 228 -7.33 8.43 -1.74
CA ALA A 228 -7.62 8.51 -0.32
C ALA A 228 -9.04 8.99 0.00
N GLU A 229 -9.74 9.61 -0.95
CA GLU A 229 -11.16 9.96 -0.81
C GLU A 229 -12.07 8.73 -0.78
N GLU A 230 -11.64 7.62 -1.41
CA GLU A 230 -12.45 6.39 -1.61
C GLU A 230 -11.87 5.17 -0.86
N LYS A 231 -10.55 5.13 -0.66
CA LYS A 231 -9.83 3.97 -0.11
C LYS A 231 -8.87 4.39 0.99
N GLN A 232 -8.55 3.47 1.90
CA GLN A 232 -7.52 3.71 2.90
C GLN A 232 -6.13 3.45 2.32
N LEU A 233 -5.25 4.46 2.35
CA LEU A 233 -3.83 4.31 2.02
C LEU A 233 -2.97 4.45 3.27
N ILE A 234 -2.00 3.57 3.42
CA ILE A 234 -0.96 3.63 4.44
C ILE A 234 0.38 3.60 3.71
N ILE A 235 1.13 4.67 3.83
CA ILE A 235 2.39 4.85 3.11
C ILE A 235 3.51 5.05 4.12
N SER A 236 4.54 4.22 4.06
CA SER A 236 5.80 4.49 4.75
C SER A 236 6.72 5.27 3.83
N THR A 237 7.35 6.31 4.35
CA THR A 237 8.25 7.17 3.58
C THR A 237 9.30 7.81 4.47
N GLN A 238 10.47 8.07 3.86
CA GLN A 238 11.53 8.88 4.41
C GLN A 238 11.80 10.11 3.52
N SER A 239 10.91 10.44 2.59
CA SER A 239 11.05 11.55 1.66
C SER A 239 10.48 12.84 2.22
N VAL A 240 11.34 13.80 2.38
CA VAL A 240 10.97 15.18 2.71
C VAL A 240 10.07 15.78 1.64
N GLU A 241 10.35 15.48 0.37
CA GLU A 241 9.59 15.95 -0.78
C GLU A 241 8.16 15.41 -0.72
N LEU A 242 7.99 14.11 -0.46
CA LEU A 242 6.66 13.50 -0.38
C LEU A 242 5.87 14.02 0.82
N ILE A 243 6.50 14.16 1.99
CA ILE A 243 5.84 14.67 3.20
C ILE A 243 5.32 16.11 3.00
N ASN A 244 6.04 16.95 2.24
CA ASN A 244 5.63 18.31 1.95
C ASN A 244 4.32 18.42 1.17
N GLU A 245 3.91 17.35 0.51
CA GLU A 245 2.68 17.30 -0.28
C GLU A 245 1.42 17.02 0.57
N PHE A 246 1.58 16.66 1.85
CA PHE A 246 0.45 16.25 2.71
C PHE A 246 0.22 17.24 3.87
N ASP A 247 -0.99 17.20 4.41
CA ASP A 247 -1.32 17.95 5.61
C ASP A 247 -0.77 17.25 6.88
N PRO A 248 -0.50 18.00 7.97
CA PRO A 248 -0.02 17.41 9.22
C PRO A 248 -0.87 16.24 9.73
N GLU A 249 -2.20 16.37 9.59
CA GLU A 249 -3.16 15.37 10.03
C GLU A 249 -3.02 14.02 9.30
N ASP A 250 -2.42 14.00 8.11
CA ASP A 250 -2.17 12.78 7.35
C ASP A 250 -0.89 12.07 7.79
N VAL A 251 -0.03 12.77 8.55
CA VAL A 251 1.29 12.27 8.94
C VAL A 251 1.27 11.62 10.31
N ILE A 252 1.78 10.39 10.37
CA ILE A 252 2.09 9.67 11.61
C ILE A 252 3.60 9.56 11.73
N VAL A 253 4.16 10.21 12.72
CA VAL A 253 5.59 10.10 13.05
C VAL A 253 5.82 8.83 13.85
N VAL A 254 6.84 8.08 13.47
CA VAL A 254 7.29 6.91 14.23
C VAL A 254 8.62 7.26 14.87
N ASP A 255 8.67 7.21 16.18
CA ASP A 255 9.86 7.48 16.97
C ASP A 255 10.21 6.28 17.84
N GLN A 256 11.39 6.28 18.46
CA GLN A 256 11.82 5.25 19.38
C GLN A 256 11.95 5.84 20.79
N GLU A 257 11.15 5.33 21.73
CA GLU A 257 11.21 5.67 23.14
C GLU A 257 11.40 4.40 23.98
N ASN A 258 12.42 4.36 24.82
CA ASN A 258 12.73 3.20 25.66
C ASN A 258 12.81 1.89 24.86
N ASP A 259 13.47 1.93 23.71
CA ASP A 259 13.62 0.80 22.77
C ASP A 259 12.31 0.27 22.15
N ALA A 260 11.20 0.99 22.30
CA ALA A 260 9.92 0.68 21.68
C ALA A 260 9.53 1.75 20.64
N SER A 261 8.84 1.33 19.58
CA SER A 261 8.30 2.27 18.59
C SER A 261 7.06 2.97 19.14
N VAL A 262 7.06 4.29 19.04
CA VAL A 262 5.94 5.15 19.44
C VAL A 262 5.39 5.85 18.20
N PHE A 263 4.08 5.82 18.03
CA PHE A 263 3.37 6.41 16.90
C PHE A 263 2.65 7.67 17.35
N LYS A 264 2.95 8.79 16.69
CA LYS A 264 2.35 10.08 17.00
C LYS A 264 1.75 10.70 15.74
N ARG A 265 0.44 10.89 15.71
CA ARG A 265 -0.21 11.66 14.64
C ARG A 265 0.06 13.13 14.85
N LEU A 266 0.47 13.82 13.79
CA LEU A 266 0.63 15.27 13.83
C LEU A 266 -0.74 15.94 13.80
N SER A 267 -0.77 17.19 14.23
CA SER A 267 -1.93 18.06 14.09
C SER A 267 -1.47 19.47 13.66
N ARG A 268 -2.25 20.10 12.79
CA ARG A 268 -2.00 21.46 12.33
C ARG A 268 -1.93 22.43 13.51
N GLU A 269 -2.85 22.30 14.48
CA GLU A 269 -2.93 23.16 15.68
C GLU A 269 -1.60 23.18 16.46
N ALA A 270 -0.93 22.04 16.57
CA ALA A 270 0.37 21.95 17.28
C ALA A 270 1.53 22.56 16.49
N LEU A 271 1.39 22.72 15.17
CA LEU A 271 2.44 23.18 14.26
C LEU A 271 2.12 24.53 13.61
N ASP A 272 0.96 25.14 13.90
CA ASP A 272 0.39 26.29 13.18
C ASP A 272 1.41 27.46 13.07
N ALA A 273 2.02 27.86 14.19
CA ALA A 273 3.02 28.89 14.19
C ALA A 273 4.30 28.57 13.37
N TRP A 274 4.62 27.30 13.23
CA TRP A 274 5.79 26.86 12.46
C TRP A 274 5.49 26.77 10.97
N LEU A 275 4.27 26.38 10.61
CA LEU A 275 3.83 26.20 9.23
C LEU A 275 3.62 27.54 8.49
N GLU A 276 3.62 28.67 9.20
CA GLU A 276 3.65 30.01 8.59
C GLU A 276 4.99 30.30 7.90
N GLU A 277 6.09 29.73 8.39
CA GLU A 277 7.46 29.99 7.90
C GLU A 277 8.15 28.80 7.26
N TYR A 278 7.75 27.57 7.63
CA TYR A 278 8.44 26.33 7.25
C TYR A 278 7.48 25.29 6.68
N THR A 279 7.97 24.46 5.76
CA THR A 279 7.27 23.27 5.28
C THR A 279 7.39 22.12 6.30
N LEU A 280 6.49 21.12 6.23
CA LEU A 280 6.56 19.92 7.08
C LEU A 280 7.90 19.20 6.99
N GLY A 281 8.44 19.07 5.79
CA GLY A 281 9.73 18.43 5.58
C GLY A 281 10.91 19.23 6.16
N GLU A 282 10.85 20.57 6.17
CA GLU A 282 11.86 21.40 6.84
C GLU A 282 11.78 21.24 8.36
N LEU A 283 10.57 21.20 8.92
CA LEU A 283 10.36 20.96 10.34
C LEU A 283 10.86 19.57 10.76
N TRP A 284 10.66 18.57 9.92
CA TRP A 284 11.21 17.23 10.15
C TRP A 284 12.73 17.21 10.12
N LYS A 285 13.37 17.82 9.11
CA LYS A 285 14.85 17.98 9.06
C LYS A 285 15.41 18.66 10.30
N GLN A 286 14.69 19.61 10.87
CA GLN A 286 15.04 20.30 12.11
C GLN A 286 14.69 19.50 13.37
N ASN A 287 14.07 18.34 13.23
CA ASN A 287 13.62 17.47 14.32
C ASN A 287 12.61 18.13 15.28
N VAL A 288 11.72 18.97 14.75
CA VAL A 288 10.74 19.70 15.56
C VAL A 288 9.68 18.78 16.16
N PHE A 289 9.33 17.70 15.45
CA PHE A 289 8.28 16.76 15.88
C PHE A 289 8.75 15.30 16.05
N GLY A 290 10.05 15.02 15.96
CA GLY A 290 10.63 13.68 16.10
C GLY A 290 10.64 12.87 14.79
N GLY A 291 10.85 11.55 14.92
CA GLY A 291 10.90 10.62 13.77
C GLY A 291 12.18 10.74 12.93
N ARG A 292 13.21 11.32 13.47
CA ARG A 292 14.52 11.39 12.81
C ARG A 292 15.29 10.10 13.06
N PRO A 293 15.92 9.48 12.02
CA PRO A 293 16.72 8.29 12.18
C PRO A 293 17.97 8.50 13.01
#